data_0ff4f8e7b94d20f6c0cb3b8b9b62725f
#
_entry.id   0ff4f8e7b94d20f6c0cb3b8b9b62725f
#
_cell.length_a   1.000
_cell.length_b   1.000
_cell.length_c   1.000
_cell.angle_alpha   90.00
_cell.angle_beta   90.00
_cell.angle_gamma   90.00
#
_symmetry.space_group_name_H-M   'P 1'
#
loop_
_entity.id
_entity.type
_entity.pdbx_description
1 polymer ?
#
loop_
_entity_poly.entity_id
_entity_poly.type
_entity_poly.pdbx_seq_one_letter_code
_entity_poly.pdbx_strand_id
1 'polypeptide(L)' 'VSYNGLWKLLIDKNMKKMALVENENIGISSSTLAKMSKGETVSMSILEKICLELDCDFGDIISIDKSKV' A
#
# COMPACT_ATOMS: atom_id res chain seq x y z
N VAL A 1 5.86 8.99 4.91
CA VAL A 1 4.43 8.69 4.76
C VAL A 1 4.06 7.44 5.53
N SER A 2 2.78 7.29 5.82
CA SER A 2 2.25 6.13 6.51
C SER A 2 1.36 5.33 5.58
N TYR A 3 1.49 4.01 5.61
CA TYR A 3 0.63 3.09 4.86
C TYR A 3 -0.31 2.30 5.80
N ASN A 4 -0.53 2.82 7.01
CA ASN A 4 -1.37 2.13 8.00
C ASN A 4 -2.79 1.86 7.48
N GLY A 5 -3.35 2.79 6.69
CA GLY A 5 -4.65 2.58 6.07
C GLY A 5 -4.65 1.37 5.14
N LEU A 6 -3.58 1.20 4.35
CA LEU A 6 -3.44 0.04 3.47
C LEU A 6 -3.36 -1.26 4.27
N TRP A 7 -2.55 -1.27 5.34
CA TRP A 7 -2.40 -2.49 6.16
C TRP A 7 -3.73 -2.88 6.81
N LYS A 8 -4.49 -1.92 7.31
CA LYS A 8 -5.82 -2.17 7.87
C LYS A 8 -6.77 -2.72 6.81
N LEU A 9 -6.75 -2.14 5.60
CA LEU A 9 -7.61 -2.57 4.51
C LEU A 9 -7.31 -4.01 4.11
N LEU A 10 -6.03 -4.38 4.06
CA LEU A 10 -5.63 -5.76 3.77
C LEU A 10 -6.16 -6.73 4.84
N ILE A 11 -6.04 -6.35 6.11
CA ILE A 11 -6.56 -7.16 7.21
C ILE A 11 -8.08 -7.35 7.06
N ASP A 12 -8.80 -6.27 6.77
CA ASP A 12 -10.25 -6.31 6.60
C ASP A 12 -10.66 -7.24 5.45
N LYS A 13 -9.82 -7.37 4.43
CA LYS A 13 -10.06 -8.22 3.28
C LYS A 13 -9.46 -9.62 3.42
N ASN A 14 -8.91 -9.94 4.58
CA ASN A 14 -8.20 -11.21 4.84
C ASN A 14 -7.03 -11.45 3.87
N MET A 15 -6.32 -10.37 3.53
CA MET A 15 -5.17 -10.43 2.64
C MET A 15 -3.89 -10.20 3.42
N LYS A 16 -2.81 -10.86 2.98
CA LYS A 16 -1.47 -10.63 3.52
C LYS A 16 -0.76 -9.58 2.69
N LYS A 17 0.27 -8.94 3.25
CA LYS A 17 1.08 -7.96 2.51
C LYS A 17 1.66 -8.54 1.22
N MET A 18 2.04 -9.80 1.23
CA MET A 18 2.57 -10.47 0.04
C MET A 18 1.57 -10.55 -1.11
N ALA A 19 0.28 -10.40 -0.83
CA ALA A 19 -0.73 -10.34 -1.88
C ALA A 19 -0.46 -9.18 -2.85
N LEU A 20 0.16 -8.10 -2.39
CA LEU A 20 0.52 -6.97 -3.24
C LEU A 20 1.57 -7.36 -4.28
N VAL A 21 2.45 -8.30 -3.95
CA VAL A 21 3.48 -8.82 -4.85
C VAL A 21 2.89 -9.89 -5.77
N GLU A 22 2.10 -10.78 -5.21
CA GLU A 22 1.57 -11.96 -5.91
C GLU A 22 0.41 -11.65 -6.85
N ASN A 23 -0.35 -10.57 -6.57
CA ASN A 23 -1.49 -10.19 -7.39
C ASN A 23 -1.00 -9.60 -8.73
N GLU A 24 -1.38 -10.23 -9.84
CA GLU A 24 -0.96 -9.83 -11.18
C GLU A 24 -1.38 -8.40 -11.53
N ASN A 25 -2.49 -7.93 -11.00
CA ASN A 25 -2.99 -6.60 -11.29
C ASN A 25 -2.24 -5.50 -10.53
N ILE A 26 -1.62 -5.86 -9.42
CA ILE A 26 -0.80 -4.94 -8.61
C ILE A 26 0.67 -5.14 -8.93
N GLY A 27 1.17 -6.34 -8.75
CA GLY A 27 2.48 -6.77 -9.20
C GLY A 27 3.67 -5.95 -8.75
N ILE A 28 3.67 -5.44 -7.52
CA ILE A 28 4.82 -4.70 -7.00
C ILE A 28 5.98 -5.67 -6.70
N SER A 29 7.20 -5.15 -6.72
CA SER A 29 8.38 -5.96 -6.37
C SER A 29 8.48 -6.11 -4.85
N SER A 30 9.23 -7.13 -4.40
CA SER A 30 9.51 -7.33 -2.99
C SER A 30 10.24 -6.14 -2.38
N SER A 31 11.13 -5.51 -3.15
CA SER A 31 11.85 -4.34 -2.68
C SER A 31 10.92 -3.14 -2.52
N THR A 32 9.92 -2.99 -3.39
CA THR A 32 8.90 -1.95 -3.24
C THR A 32 8.07 -2.19 -1.97
N LEU A 33 7.66 -3.42 -1.73
CA LEU A 33 6.94 -3.76 -0.51
C LEU A 33 7.77 -3.46 0.74
N ALA A 34 9.06 -3.75 0.70
CA ALA A 34 9.97 -3.44 1.81
C ALA A 34 10.04 -1.93 2.07
N LYS A 35 10.09 -1.11 1.01
CA LYS A 35 10.06 0.35 1.14
C LYS A 35 8.78 0.83 1.79
N MET A 36 7.64 0.29 1.37
CA MET A 36 6.35 0.65 1.95
C MET A 36 6.28 0.26 3.43
N SER A 37 6.84 -0.88 3.80
CA SER A 37 6.90 -1.32 5.19
C SER A 37 7.73 -0.38 6.06
N LYS A 38 8.68 0.33 5.46
CA LYS A 38 9.52 1.33 6.14
C LYS A 38 8.90 2.74 6.11
N GLY A 39 7.76 2.91 5.45
CA GLY A 39 7.14 4.22 5.30
C GLY A 39 7.78 5.10 4.24
N GLU A 40 8.57 4.53 3.33
CA GLU A 40 9.18 5.27 2.23
C GLU A 40 8.17 5.51 1.12
N THR A 41 8.38 6.58 0.34
CA THR A 41 7.48 6.91 -0.76
C THR A 41 7.66 5.95 -1.93
N VAL A 42 6.56 5.70 -2.65
CA VAL A 42 6.56 4.92 -3.89
C VAL A 42 5.83 5.72 -4.96
N SER A 43 5.92 5.28 -6.21
CA SER A 43 5.31 6.01 -7.31
C SER A 43 3.78 6.01 -7.21
N MET A 44 3.18 7.08 -7.73
CA MET A 44 1.71 7.19 -7.78
C MET A 44 1.08 6.10 -8.62
N SER A 45 1.76 5.63 -9.67
CA SER A 45 1.23 4.56 -10.51
C SER A 45 1.08 3.25 -9.74
N ILE A 46 1.98 2.96 -8.81
CA ILE A 46 1.87 1.80 -7.93
C ILE A 46 0.65 1.96 -7.02
N LEU A 47 0.50 3.13 -6.41
CA LEU A 47 -0.63 3.42 -5.53
C LEU A 47 -1.95 3.34 -6.29
N GLU A 48 -1.98 3.83 -7.52
CA GLU A 48 -3.17 3.74 -8.37
C GLU A 48 -3.59 2.30 -8.63
N LYS A 49 -2.63 1.43 -8.94
CA LYS A 49 -2.92 0.00 -9.16
C LYS A 49 -3.51 -0.65 -7.91
N ILE A 50 -2.96 -0.31 -6.75
CA ILE A 50 -3.46 -0.82 -5.48
C ILE A 50 -4.91 -0.35 -5.25
N CYS A 51 -5.17 0.94 -5.47
CA CYS A 51 -6.51 1.50 -5.29
C CYS A 51 -7.53 0.87 -6.22
N LEU A 52 -7.18 0.68 -7.48
CA LEU A 52 -8.07 0.06 -8.46
C LEU A 52 -8.39 -1.39 -8.08
N GLU A 53 -7.41 -2.14 -7.65
CA GLU A 53 -7.60 -3.55 -7.29
C GLU A 53 -8.37 -3.71 -5.99
N LEU A 54 -8.15 -2.85 -5.01
CA LEU A 54 -8.79 -2.94 -3.71
C LEU A 54 -10.06 -2.08 -3.60
N ASP A 55 -10.44 -1.42 -4.68
CA ASP A 55 -11.64 -0.56 -4.75
C ASP A 55 -11.63 0.49 -3.64
N CYS A 56 -10.56 1.28 -3.60
CA CYS A 56 -10.38 2.33 -2.59
C CYS A 56 -9.71 3.56 -3.21
N ASP A 57 -9.54 4.60 -2.42
CA ASP A 57 -8.90 5.84 -2.85
C ASP A 57 -7.55 6.01 -2.17
N PHE A 58 -6.75 6.95 -2.65
CA PHE A 58 -5.42 7.24 -2.10
C PHE A 58 -5.48 7.53 -0.60
N GLY A 59 -6.45 8.34 -0.16
CA GLY A 59 -6.61 8.67 1.25
C GLY A 59 -6.94 7.48 2.14
N ASP A 60 -7.39 6.39 1.55
CA ASP A 60 -7.69 5.16 2.29
C ASP A 60 -6.43 4.34 2.60
N ILE A 61 -5.36 4.54 1.84
CA ILE A 61 -4.16 3.72 1.95
C ILE A 61 -2.93 4.49 2.40
N ILE A 62 -2.86 5.80 2.17
CA ILE A 62 -1.70 6.60 2.57
C ILE A 62 -2.13 7.82 3.39
N SER A 63 -1.22 8.27 4.24
CA SER A 63 -1.42 9.47 5.02
C SER A 63 -0.06 10.08 5.36
N ILE A 64 -0.08 11.32 5.81
CA ILE A 64 1.13 11.98 6.29
C ILE A 64 1.35 11.58 7.74
N ASP A 65 2.57 11.14 8.06
CA ASP A 65 2.95 10.83 9.42
C ASP A 65 3.38 12.11 10.13
N LYS A 66 2.42 12.76 10.76
CA LYS A 66 2.65 14.05 11.41
C LYS A 66 3.40 13.93 12.73
N SER A 67 3.51 12.75 13.28
CA SER A 67 4.20 12.54 14.55
C SER A 67 5.71 12.72 14.42
N LYS A 68 6.25 12.69 13.20
CA LYS A 68 7.67 12.84 12.91
C LYS A 68 8.06 14.24 12.44
N VAL A 69 7.15 15.16 12.47
CA VAL A 69 7.41 16.55 12.05
C VAL A 69 7.78 17.41 13.24
#